data_9d3c783d79f8e3363dfa37bcb5650f2b
#
_entry.id   9d3c783d79f8e3363dfa37bcb5650f2b
#
_cell.length_a   1.000
_cell.length_b   1.000
_cell.length_c   1.000
_cell.angle_alpha   90.00
_cell.angle_beta   90.00
_cell.angle_gamma   90.00
#
_symmetry.space_group_name_H-M   'P 1'
#
loop_
_entity.id
_entity.type
_entity.pdbx_description
1 polymer ?
#
loop_
_entity_poly.entity_id
_entity_poly.type
_entity_poly.pdbx_seq_one_letter_code
_entity_poly.pdbx_strand_id
1 'polypeptide(L)'
;MNIKNNKNLRVKLISMATVLFVGLMGCFLASCDDELDIQQSYPFTVETMPVSNKVTRGQTVEIRCEMKKEGNYANALYTIRYFQFEGEGTLKMDNGITFLPNDRYLLENEKFRLYYTSGCSEAQNFIVVVEDNFGNAYELEFDFNNQNAKDDTLSVVPISNFKPLS
;
A
#
# COMPACT_ATOMS: atom_id res chain seq x y z
N MET A 1 41.55 74.51 2.39
CA MET A 1 41.84 73.17 2.99
C MET A 1 40.68 72.23 2.76
N ASN A 2 40.83 71.36 1.89
CA ASN A 2 40.33 70.07 1.46
C ASN A 2 38.84 69.63 1.81
N ILE A 3 37.88 70.31 1.24
CA ILE A 3 36.51 69.79 1.20
C ILE A 3 36.27 68.79 0.05
N LYS A 4 37.10 68.85 -0.99
CA LYS A 4 37.01 67.94 -2.16
C LYS A 4 37.40 66.46 -1.84
N ASN A 5 38.30 66.26 -0.90
CA ASN A 5 38.77 64.90 -0.58
C ASN A 5 37.75 64.11 0.26
N ASN A 6 36.90 64.80 1.01
CA ASN A 6 35.93 64.17 1.89
C ASN A 6 34.67 63.64 1.13
N LYS A 7 34.34 64.30 -0.01
CA LYS A 7 33.23 63.83 -0.86
C LYS A 7 33.58 62.58 -1.62
N ASN A 8 34.81 62.48 -2.14
CA ASN A 8 35.27 61.27 -2.84
C ASN A 8 35.45 60.08 -1.92
N LEU A 9 35.84 60.29 -0.66
CA LEU A 9 35.91 59.24 0.34
C LEU A 9 34.51 58.73 0.74
N ARG A 10 33.56 59.61 0.92
CA ARG A 10 32.16 59.22 1.22
C ARG A 10 31.48 58.48 0.07
N VAL A 11 31.71 58.89 -1.18
CA VAL A 11 31.17 58.21 -2.35
C VAL A 11 31.78 56.82 -2.50
N LYS A 12 33.11 56.62 -2.25
CA LYS A 12 33.77 55.31 -2.25
C LYS A 12 33.26 54.44 -1.13
N LEU A 13 33.05 54.97 0.07
CA LEU A 13 32.50 54.19 1.19
C LEU A 13 31.04 53.74 0.95
N ILE A 14 30.20 54.63 0.37
CA ILE A 14 28.84 54.29 0.03
C ILE A 14 28.82 53.22 -1.09
N SER A 15 29.67 53.37 -2.12
CA SER A 15 29.77 52.37 -3.20
C SER A 15 30.24 51.02 -2.71
N MET A 16 31.22 50.98 -1.77
CA MET A 16 31.63 49.71 -1.15
C MET A 16 30.56 49.08 -0.29
N ALA A 17 29.82 49.87 0.47
CA ALA A 17 28.72 49.40 1.30
C ALA A 17 27.56 48.82 0.46
N THR A 18 27.23 49.45 -0.68
CA THR A 18 26.20 48.93 -1.59
C THR A 18 26.60 47.62 -2.27
N VAL A 19 27.85 47.49 -2.70
CA VAL A 19 28.35 46.24 -3.28
C VAL A 19 28.35 45.10 -2.24
N LEU A 20 28.73 45.41 -0.99
CA LEU A 20 28.70 44.44 0.09
C LEU A 20 27.28 44.00 0.44
N PHE A 21 26.32 44.95 0.43
CA PHE A 21 24.91 44.66 0.73
C PHE A 21 24.25 43.83 -0.38
N VAL A 22 24.52 44.11 -1.65
CA VAL A 22 24.03 43.31 -2.77
C VAL A 22 24.65 41.92 -2.79
N GLY A 23 25.93 41.79 -2.44
CA GLY A 23 26.60 40.51 -2.30
C GLY A 23 26.03 39.65 -1.16
N LEU A 24 25.69 40.26 -0.01
CA LEU A 24 25.08 39.55 1.10
C LEU A 24 23.64 39.09 0.79
N MET A 25 22.88 39.89 0.05
CA MET A 25 21.51 39.55 -0.34
C MET A 25 21.45 38.44 -1.40
N GLY A 26 22.50 38.30 -2.23
CA GLY A 26 22.62 37.23 -3.21
C GLY A 26 22.83 35.84 -2.59
N CYS A 27 23.36 35.77 -1.37
CA CYS A 27 23.59 34.48 -0.69
C CYS A 27 22.31 33.89 -0.05
N PHE A 28 21.24 34.66 0.09
CA PHE A 28 19.96 34.16 0.64
C PHE A 28 19.05 33.50 -0.40
N LEU A 29 19.39 33.55 -1.68
CA LEU A 29 18.59 32.92 -2.74
C LEU A 29 19.12 31.51 -3.13
N ALA A 30 20.19 31.03 -2.51
CA ALA A 30 20.72 29.70 -2.73
C ALA A 30 20.30 28.77 -1.59
N SER A 31 19.02 28.76 -1.24
CA SER A 31 18.50 27.79 -0.30
C SER A 31 17.14 27.31 -0.76
N CYS A 32 17.12 26.07 -0.99
CA CYS A 32 16.05 25.08 -1.10
C CYS A 32 16.09 24.38 -2.46
N ASP A 33 17.07 23.52 -2.64
CA ASP A 33 16.79 22.23 -3.21
C ASP A 33 16.36 21.32 -2.04
N ASP A 34 15.21 21.62 -1.43
CA ASP A 34 14.42 20.59 -0.82
C ASP A 34 13.86 19.81 -2.02
N GLU A 35 14.56 18.77 -2.44
CA GLU A 35 13.92 17.66 -3.11
C GLU A 35 12.83 17.21 -2.14
N LEU A 36 11.62 17.70 -2.38
CA LEU A 36 10.41 17.11 -1.85
C LEU A 36 10.46 15.67 -2.34
N ASP A 37 10.92 14.78 -1.48
CA ASP A 37 10.76 13.35 -1.65
C ASP A 37 9.26 13.10 -1.60
N ILE A 38 8.60 13.35 -2.74
CA ILE A 38 7.18 13.08 -2.93
C ILE A 38 7.12 11.56 -2.86
N GLN A 39 6.82 11.06 -1.68
CA GLN A 39 6.51 9.65 -1.45
C GLN A 39 5.27 9.32 -2.28
N GLN A 40 5.50 8.93 -3.52
CA GLN A 40 4.46 8.57 -4.44
C GLN A 40 4.11 7.11 -4.19
N SER A 41 2.92 6.86 -3.64
CA SER A 41 2.39 5.50 -3.55
C SER A 41 1.96 5.06 -4.96
N TYR A 42 2.29 3.84 -5.32
CA TYR A 42 1.82 3.24 -6.56
C TYR A 42 0.64 2.33 -6.25
N PRO A 43 -0.44 2.40 -7.04
CA PRO A 43 -1.54 1.46 -6.92
C PRO A 43 -1.04 0.03 -7.19
N PHE A 44 -1.71 -0.91 -6.54
CA PHE A 44 -1.49 -2.33 -6.76
C PHE A 44 -2.82 -3.08 -6.81
N THR A 45 -2.80 -4.24 -7.40
CA THR A 45 -3.93 -5.17 -7.43
C THR A 45 -3.46 -6.54 -6.95
N VAL A 46 -4.38 -7.39 -6.53
CA VAL A 46 -4.09 -8.79 -6.20
C VAL A 46 -4.96 -9.68 -7.08
N GLU A 47 -4.30 -10.50 -7.89
CA GLU A 47 -4.96 -11.48 -8.74
C GLU A 47 -4.97 -12.84 -8.05
N THR A 48 -6.07 -13.57 -8.22
CA THR A 48 -6.18 -14.95 -7.72
C THR A 48 -6.42 -15.91 -8.87
N MET A 49 -5.87 -17.12 -8.76
CA MET A 49 -6.29 -18.20 -9.64
C MET A 49 -7.71 -18.64 -9.29
N PRO A 50 -8.50 -19.13 -10.25
CA PRO A 50 -9.82 -19.65 -9.99
C PRO A 50 -9.83 -20.69 -8.88
N VAL A 51 -10.70 -20.50 -7.90
CA VAL A 51 -10.87 -21.38 -6.73
C VAL A 51 -12.26 -22.00 -6.79
N SER A 52 -12.39 -23.28 -6.40
CA SER A 52 -13.70 -23.91 -6.29
C SER A 52 -14.52 -23.18 -5.22
N ASN A 53 -15.76 -22.82 -5.55
CA ASN A 53 -16.71 -22.23 -4.60
C ASN A 53 -17.43 -23.28 -3.75
N LYS A 54 -17.09 -24.55 -3.86
CA LYS A 54 -17.66 -25.66 -3.08
C LYS A 54 -16.61 -26.25 -2.15
N VAL A 55 -16.94 -26.35 -0.87
CA VAL A 55 -16.05 -26.88 0.16
C VAL A 55 -16.87 -27.72 1.14
N THR A 56 -16.26 -28.80 1.62
CA THR A 56 -16.81 -29.61 2.72
C THR A 56 -16.11 -29.28 4.03
N ARG A 57 -16.79 -29.50 5.15
CA ARG A 57 -16.20 -29.35 6.47
C ARG A 57 -14.89 -30.15 6.60
N GLY A 58 -13.84 -29.49 7.07
CA GLY A 58 -12.49 -30.06 7.21
C GLY A 58 -11.66 -30.05 5.94
N GLN A 59 -12.25 -29.69 4.80
CA GLN A 59 -11.51 -29.55 3.53
C GLN A 59 -10.68 -28.27 3.53
N THR A 60 -9.45 -28.38 2.99
CA THR A 60 -8.59 -27.23 2.78
C THR A 60 -8.55 -26.87 1.30
N VAL A 61 -8.74 -25.57 1.00
CA VAL A 61 -8.64 -24.98 -0.34
C VAL A 61 -7.37 -24.15 -0.41
N GLU A 62 -6.57 -24.36 -1.46
CA GLU A 62 -5.42 -23.52 -1.78
C GLU A 62 -5.85 -22.35 -2.66
N ILE A 63 -5.52 -21.14 -2.23
CA ILE A 63 -5.77 -19.89 -2.95
C ILE A 63 -4.42 -19.30 -3.34
N ARG A 64 -4.13 -19.28 -4.63
CA ARG A 64 -2.89 -18.73 -5.19
C ARG A 64 -3.11 -17.29 -5.54
N CYS A 65 -2.30 -16.42 -4.94
CA CYS A 65 -2.38 -14.98 -5.10
C CYS A 65 -1.10 -14.43 -5.72
N GLU A 66 -1.27 -13.40 -6.55
CA GLU A 66 -0.18 -12.62 -7.10
C GLU A 66 -0.50 -11.13 -7.03
N MET A 67 0.34 -10.39 -6.31
CA MET A 67 0.24 -8.93 -6.23
C MET A 67 0.90 -8.32 -7.46
N LYS A 68 0.17 -7.45 -8.17
CA LYS A 68 0.61 -6.69 -9.33
C LYS A 68 0.76 -5.22 -8.94
N LYS A 69 1.97 -4.70 -9.00
CA LYS A 69 2.28 -3.31 -8.68
C LYS A 69 2.47 -2.51 -9.96
N GLU A 70 1.94 -1.30 -10.02
CA GLU A 70 2.15 -0.39 -11.14
C GLU A 70 3.52 0.29 -11.12
N GLY A 71 4.20 0.27 -9.97
CA GLY A 71 5.55 0.80 -9.79
C GLY A 71 6.28 0.13 -8.64
N ASN A 72 7.58 0.39 -8.54
CA ASN A 72 8.41 -0.15 -7.48
C ASN A 72 8.87 0.99 -6.57
N TYR A 73 8.37 1.01 -5.35
CA TYR A 73 8.78 1.95 -4.33
C TYR A 73 9.53 1.22 -3.22
N ALA A 74 10.78 1.63 -2.97
CA ALA A 74 11.70 0.91 -2.08
C ALA A 74 11.21 0.82 -0.62
N ASN A 75 10.36 1.76 -0.18
CA ASN A 75 9.85 1.83 1.19
C ASN A 75 8.40 1.32 1.31
N ALA A 76 7.84 0.69 0.29
CA ALA A 76 6.52 0.10 0.37
C ALA A 76 6.56 -1.17 1.22
N LEU A 77 5.78 -1.18 2.29
CA LEU A 77 5.54 -2.34 3.14
C LEU A 77 4.10 -2.78 2.95
N TYR A 78 3.91 -4.05 2.68
CA TYR A 78 2.58 -4.62 2.49
C TYR A 78 2.21 -5.47 3.68
N THR A 79 0.95 -5.38 4.10
CA THR A 79 0.36 -6.21 5.15
C THR A 79 -0.89 -6.89 4.63
N ILE A 80 -1.22 -8.03 5.23
CA ILE A 80 -2.39 -8.82 4.89
C ILE A 80 -3.18 -9.11 6.15
N ARG A 81 -4.51 -9.04 6.07
CA ARG A 81 -5.43 -9.43 7.13
C ARG A 81 -6.68 -10.05 6.53
N TYR A 82 -7.47 -10.77 7.34
CA TYR A 82 -8.73 -11.32 6.88
C TYR A 82 -9.86 -11.13 7.87
N PHE A 83 -11.09 -11.20 7.38
CA PHE A 83 -12.32 -11.10 8.16
C PHE A 83 -13.25 -12.22 7.72
N GLN A 84 -13.74 -13.00 8.68
CA GLN A 84 -14.75 -14.02 8.45
C GLN A 84 -16.11 -13.43 8.79
N PHE A 85 -17.04 -13.38 7.81
CA PHE A 85 -18.39 -12.82 8.01
C PHE A 85 -19.42 -13.91 8.23
N GLU A 86 -19.31 -15.01 7.47
CA GLU A 86 -20.24 -16.13 7.56
C GLU A 86 -19.50 -17.44 7.68
N GLY A 87 -20.11 -18.36 8.41
CA GLY A 87 -19.54 -19.68 8.65
C GLY A 87 -18.30 -19.67 9.56
N GLU A 88 -17.59 -20.77 9.57
CA GLU A 88 -16.39 -20.97 10.38
C GLU A 88 -15.28 -21.57 9.54
N GLY A 89 -14.04 -21.05 9.72
CA GLY A 89 -12.88 -21.58 9.04
C GLY A 89 -11.58 -21.05 9.62
N THR A 90 -10.47 -21.53 9.07
CA THR A 90 -9.14 -21.13 9.46
C THR A 90 -8.34 -20.78 8.21
N LEU A 91 -7.74 -19.59 8.18
CA LEU A 91 -6.87 -19.16 7.10
C LEU A 91 -5.42 -19.25 7.52
N LYS A 92 -4.57 -19.83 6.66
CA LYS A 92 -3.11 -19.90 6.85
C LYS A 92 -2.39 -19.38 5.62
N MET A 93 -1.21 -18.81 5.84
CA MET A 93 -0.27 -18.45 4.78
C MET A 93 0.72 -19.60 4.53
N ASP A 94 1.35 -19.60 3.37
CA ASP A 94 2.36 -20.60 2.97
C ASP A 94 3.61 -20.64 3.87
N ASN A 95 3.91 -19.57 4.59
CA ASN A 95 4.94 -19.51 5.63
C ASN A 95 4.54 -20.20 6.96
N GLY A 96 3.34 -20.80 7.03
CA GLY A 96 2.82 -21.50 8.20
C GLY A 96 2.09 -20.65 9.22
N ILE A 97 2.01 -19.33 9.02
CA ILE A 97 1.27 -18.43 9.92
C ILE A 97 -0.23 -18.70 9.79
N THR A 98 -0.89 -18.97 10.91
CA THR A 98 -2.35 -19.02 11.01
C THR A 98 -2.86 -17.61 11.34
N PHE A 99 -3.76 -17.08 10.52
CA PHE A 99 -4.33 -15.77 10.73
C PHE A 99 -5.37 -15.76 11.82
N LEU A 100 -5.29 -14.78 12.69
CA LEU A 100 -6.42 -14.38 13.53
C LEU A 100 -7.22 -13.30 12.78
N PRO A 101 -8.57 -13.32 12.87
CA PRO A 101 -9.38 -12.30 12.21
C PRO A 101 -8.98 -10.89 12.62
N ASN A 102 -8.87 -9.99 11.63
CA ASN A 102 -8.48 -8.59 11.77
C ASN A 102 -7.03 -8.32 12.21
N ASP A 103 -6.21 -9.34 12.48
CA ASP A 103 -4.80 -9.14 12.75
C ASP A 103 -4.02 -8.90 11.46
N ARG A 104 -3.05 -7.99 11.51
CA ARG A 104 -2.17 -7.66 10.38
C ARG A 104 -0.90 -8.50 10.42
N TYR A 105 -0.56 -9.07 9.28
CA TYR A 105 0.64 -9.85 9.07
C TYR A 105 1.45 -9.26 7.92
N LEU A 106 2.76 -9.26 8.03
CA LEU A 106 3.64 -8.76 6.97
C LEU A 106 3.54 -9.66 5.74
N LEU A 107 3.38 -9.06 4.55
CA LEU A 107 3.38 -9.74 3.27
C LEU A 107 4.71 -9.44 2.55
N GLU A 108 5.65 -10.35 2.63
CA GLU A 108 7.01 -10.18 2.10
C GLU A 108 7.12 -10.46 0.59
N ASN A 109 6.26 -11.34 0.08
CA ASN A 109 6.34 -11.82 -1.28
C ASN A 109 5.16 -11.35 -2.13
N GLU A 110 5.41 -11.01 -3.39
CA GLU A 110 4.36 -10.68 -4.35
C GLU A 110 3.51 -11.90 -4.72
N LYS A 111 4.13 -13.08 -4.76
CA LYS A 111 3.44 -14.36 -4.98
C LYS A 111 3.35 -15.10 -3.67
N PHE A 112 2.14 -15.38 -3.24
CA PHE A 112 1.86 -16.07 -1.99
C PHE A 112 0.67 -17.01 -2.12
N ARG A 113 0.52 -17.90 -1.16
CA ARG A 113 -0.59 -18.85 -1.10
C ARG A 113 -1.28 -18.76 0.25
N LEU A 114 -2.59 -18.84 0.16
CA LEU A 114 -3.45 -18.94 1.33
C LEU A 114 -4.09 -20.32 1.32
N TYR A 115 -4.26 -20.88 2.49
CA TYR A 115 -4.90 -22.18 2.72
C TYR A 115 -6.08 -21.97 3.64
N TYR A 116 -7.28 -22.02 3.09
CA TYR A 116 -8.50 -21.91 3.88
C TYR A 116 -9.02 -23.31 4.20
N THR A 117 -9.18 -23.62 5.49
CA THR A 117 -9.76 -24.87 5.99
C THR A 117 -11.14 -24.60 6.55
N SER A 118 -12.16 -25.16 5.94
CA SER A 118 -13.55 -25.06 6.38
C SER A 118 -13.78 -25.70 7.74
N GLY A 119 -14.42 -24.99 8.66
CA GLY A 119 -14.78 -25.48 10.00
C GLY A 119 -16.23 -25.95 10.12
N CYS A 120 -17.13 -25.56 9.20
CA CYS A 120 -18.56 -25.85 9.24
C CYS A 120 -19.08 -26.45 7.92
N SER A 121 -20.36 -26.78 7.90
CA SER A 121 -21.05 -27.32 6.71
C SER A 121 -22.00 -26.31 6.07
N GLU A 122 -22.01 -25.09 6.56
CA GLU A 122 -22.84 -23.99 6.06
C GLU A 122 -22.06 -23.18 5.00
N ALA A 123 -22.74 -22.23 4.37
CA ALA A 123 -22.10 -21.23 3.52
C ALA A 123 -21.07 -20.45 4.33
N GLN A 124 -19.99 -20.07 3.68
CA GLN A 124 -18.89 -19.37 4.33
C GLN A 124 -18.50 -18.19 3.45
N ASN A 125 -18.38 -17.02 4.06
CA ASN A 125 -17.92 -15.82 3.40
C ASN A 125 -16.80 -15.19 4.22
N PHE A 126 -15.72 -14.83 3.56
CA PHE A 126 -14.62 -14.06 4.15
C PHE A 126 -13.96 -13.15 3.13
N ILE A 127 -13.36 -12.09 3.62
CA ILE A 127 -12.51 -11.21 2.81
C ILE A 127 -11.06 -11.26 3.27
N VAL A 128 -10.18 -11.06 2.31
CA VAL A 128 -8.74 -10.84 2.54
C VAL A 128 -8.42 -9.44 2.06
N VAL A 129 -7.80 -8.65 2.92
CA VAL A 129 -7.40 -7.27 2.61
C VAL A 129 -5.89 -7.21 2.60
N VAL A 130 -5.31 -6.76 1.50
CA VAL A 130 -3.89 -6.41 1.38
C VAL A 130 -3.80 -4.90 1.42
N GLU A 131 -2.93 -4.37 2.28
CA GLU A 131 -2.76 -2.93 2.50
C GLU A 131 -1.29 -2.57 2.41
N ASP A 132 -0.98 -1.39 1.85
CA ASP A 132 0.35 -0.82 1.95
C ASP A 132 0.46 0.21 3.09
N ASN A 133 1.67 0.65 3.39
CA ASN A 133 1.93 1.67 4.41
C ASN A 133 1.58 3.10 3.96
N PHE A 134 1.06 3.29 2.74
CA PHE A 134 0.62 4.58 2.19
C PHE A 134 -0.90 4.73 2.19
N GLY A 135 -1.64 3.70 2.60
CA GLY A 135 -3.10 3.70 2.69
C GLY A 135 -3.82 3.14 1.46
N ASN A 136 -3.10 2.57 0.49
CA ASN A 136 -3.75 1.79 -0.56
C ASN A 136 -4.13 0.44 -0.01
N ALA A 137 -5.34 -0.02 -0.36
CA ALA A 137 -5.85 -1.32 0.05
C ALA A 137 -6.51 -2.02 -1.13
N TYR A 138 -6.37 -3.33 -1.18
CA TYR A 138 -7.03 -4.21 -2.14
C TYR A 138 -7.75 -5.33 -1.41
N GLU A 139 -9.02 -5.54 -1.76
CA GLU A 139 -9.90 -6.50 -1.10
C GLU A 139 -10.22 -7.66 -2.05
N LEU A 140 -10.12 -8.88 -1.52
CA LEU A 140 -10.49 -10.12 -2.16
C LEU A 140 -11.64 -10.74 -1.35
N GLU A 141 -12.75 -11.03 -2.00
CA GLU A 141 -13.90 -11.70 -1.40
C GLU A 141 -13.97 -13.16 -1.83
N PHE A 142 -14.26 -14.04 -0.88
CA PHE A 142 -14.40 -15.48 -1.11
C PHE A 142 -15.69 -16.00 -0.52
N ASP A 143 -16.49 -16.61 -1.42
CA ASP A 143 -17.73 -17.28 -1.09
C ASP A 143 -17.61 -18.78 -1.31
N PHE A 144 -17.82 -19.55 -0.26
CA PHE A 144 -17.85 -21.00 -0.32
C PHE A 144 -19.20 -21.53 0.08
N ASN A 145 -19.75 -22.39 -0.78
CA ASN A 145 -20.97 -23.13 -0.53
C ASN A 145 -20.67 -24.58 -0.13
N ASN A 146 -21.61 -25.20 0.58
CA ASN A 146 -21.48 -26.63 0.90
C ASN A 146 -21.54 -27.47 -0.38
N GLN A 147 -20.59 -28.39 -0.55
CA GLN A 147 -20.51 -29.30 -1.69
C GLN A 147 -21.76 -30.22 -1.82
N ASN A 148 -22.51 -30.43 -0.76
CA ASN A 148 -23.74 -31.21 -0.74
C ASN A 148 -25.00 -30.42 -1.14
N ALA A 149 -24.91 -29.10 -1.32
CA ALA A 149 -26.00 -28.31 -1.89
C ALA A 149 -26.11 -28.66 -3.37
N LYS A 150 -27.25 -29.27 -3.76
CA LYS A 150 -27.58 -29.54 -5.16
C LYS A 150 -27.75 -28.23 -5.89
N ASP A 151 -26.72 -27.75 -6.54
CA ASP A 151 -26.88 -26.75 -7.57
C ASP A 151 -25.73 -26.78 -8.59
N ASP A 152 -26.10 -26.90 -9.86
CA ASP A 152 -25.22 -27.07 -11.02
C ASP A 152 -24.79 -25.75 -11.66
N THR A 153 -24.47 -24.73 -10.88
CA THR A 153 -23.96 -23.48 -11.44
C THR A 153 -22.53 -23.20 -11.03
N LEU A 154 -21.63 -23.47 -11.98
CA LEU A 154 -20.27 -22.96 -11.97
C LEU A 154 -20.31 -21.42 -12.12
N SER A 155 -20.27 -20.70 -11.02
CA SER A 155 -20.00 -19.27 -11.07
C SER A 155 -18.66 -18.99 -10.41
N VAL A 156 -17.64 -18.84 -11.26
CA VAL A 156 -16.37 -18.27 -10.88
C VAL A 156 -16.50 -16.76 -11.06
N VAL A 157 -16.69 -16.03 -10.02
CA VAL A 157 -16.64 -14.57 -10.06
C VAL A 157 -15.68 -14.09 -8.96
N PRO A 158 -14.46 -13.72 -9.27
CA PRO A 158 -13.75 -12.79 -8.43
C PRO A 158 -14.31 -11.40 -8.68
N ILE A 159 -15.13 -10.90 -7.77
CA ILE A 159 -15.55 -9.51 -7.80
C ILE A 159 -14.46 -8.70 -7.09
N SER A 160 -13.53 -8.18 -7.86
CA SER A 160 -12.61 -7.16 -7.40
C SER A 160 -13.35 -5.81 -7.38
N ASN A 161 -13.84 -5.40 -6.23
CA ASN A 161 -14.34 -4.05 -6.04
C ASN A 161 -13.22 -3.19 -5.49
N PHE A 162 -12.58 -2.45 -6.39
CA PHE A 162 -11.71 -1.35 -6.00
C PHE A 162 -12.59 -0.24 -5.42
N LYS A 163 -12.46 0.02 -4.12
CA LYS A 163 -13.05 1.19 -3.48
C LYS A 163 -11.91 1.93 -2.78
N PRO A 164 -11.45 3.07 -3.32
CA PRO A 164 -10.53 3.93 -2.59
C PRO A 164 -11.25 4.45 -1.35
N LEU A 165 -10.68 4.21 -0.19
CA LEU A 165 -11.09 4.85 1.04
C LEU A 165 -10.64 6.31 1.00
N SER A 166 -11.59 7.21 0.83
CA SER A 166 -11.40 8.66 0.96
C SER A 166 -11.46 9.08 2.41
#